data_f4a652180208c141cc55cb0115cced24
#
_entry.id   f4a652180208c141cc55cb0115cced24
#
_cell.length_a   1.000
_cell.length_b   1.000
_cell.length_c   1.000
_cell.angle_alpha   90.00
_cell.angle_beta   90.00
_cell.angle_gamma   90.00
#
_symmetry.space_group_name_H-M   'P 1'
#
loop_
_entity.id
_entity.type
_entity.pdbx_description
1 polymer ?
#
loop_
_entity_poly.entity_id
_entity_poly.type
_entity_poly.pdbx_seq_one_letter_code
_entity_poly.pdbx_strand_id
1 'polypeptide(L)'
;DGNFLVPESMFVRKHCYDAVGFFDTSLRALEDLDMWLRITSRFKVIHTTKILTRHRILPGSMSTDPTRQFENRLQVVKKNFGAEPAPTGEWNEDQRRAFSRAYLVSAVEYLQAKNEIRAFECLRSMAIARPALLARVETFYELACGDQPKGYRGEFASINLEQNTRVTLRLLEKLFADHELRLTEFKRPAYANAEYAFGLLAYGQGNTRAARRHFLGALSFQPSLILNRSFVGSLLRSFLGATLIQPLRRAMGRSK
;
A
#
# COMPACT_ATOMS: atom_id res chain seq x y z
N ASP A 1 6.32 -4.09 -4.20
CA ASP A 1 5.30 -3.70 -5.14
C ASP A 1 4.20 -4.76 -5.12
N GLY A 2 2.94 -4.41 -5.37
CA GLY A 2 1.80 -5.34 -5.29
C GLY A 2 1.61 -6.15 -6.56
N ASN A 3 0.68 -7.13 -6.55
CA ASN A 3 0.25 -7.81 -7.77
C ASN A 3 -0.56 -6.83 -8.63
N PHE A 4 0.05 -6.34 -9.70
CA PHE A 4 -0.59 -5.50 -10.73
C PHE A 4 -0.75 -6.25 -12.06
N LEU A 5 -0.27 -7.50 -12.12
CA LEU A 5 -0.35 -8.36 -13.30
C LEU A 5 -1.59 -9.24 -13.16
N VAL A 6 -2.73 -8.71 -13.59
CA VAL A 6 -3.98 -9.49 -13.59
C VAL A 6 -4.02 -10.44 -14.80
N PRO A 7 -4.61 -11.64 -14.68
CA PRO A 7 -4.57 -12.66 -15.73
C PRO A 7 -5.03 -12.16 -17.10
N GLU A 8 -6.09 -11.35 -17.14
CA GLU A 8 -6.66 -10.79 -18.36
C GLU A 8 -5.77 -9.75 -19.06
N SER A 9 -4.69 -9.29 -18.40
CA SER A 9 -3.73 -8.34 -18.98
C SER A 9 -2.44 -9.00 -19.46
N MET A 10 -2.32 -10.33 -19.29
CA MET A 10 -1.07 -11.04 -19.55
C MET A 10 -1.13 -11.85 -20.83
N PHE A 11 -0.11 -11.65 -21.68
CA PHE A 11 0.19 -12.52 -22.81
C PHE A 11 1.49 -13.27 -22.53
N VAL A 12 1.40 -14.59 -22.42
CA VAL A 12 2.54 -15.44 -22.05
C VAL A 12 2.80 -16.46 -23.15
N ARG A 13 4.03 -16.56 -23.57
CA ARG A 13 4.45 -17.59 -24.52
C ARG A 13 4.36 -18.97 -23.89
N LYS A 14 3.89 -19.97 -24.65
CA LYS A 14 3.69 -21.35 -24.14
C LYS A 14 4.94 -21.91 -23.45
N HIS A 15 6.13 -21.71 -24.05
CA HIS A 15 7.37 -22.22 -23.48
C HIS A 15 7.70 -21.70 -22.06
N CYS A 16 7.12 -20.53 -21.67
CA CYS A 16 7.29 -20.04 -20.31
C CYS A 16 6.56 -20.95 -19.31
N TYR A 17 5.34 -21.38 -19.65
CA TYR A 17 4.61 -22.37 -18.83
C TYR A 17 5.31 -23.73 -18.82
N ASP A 18 5.82 -24.17 -19.98
CA ASP A 18 6.57 -25.43 -20.09
C ASP A 18 7.82 -25.42 -19.16
N ALA A 19 8.45 -24.24 -19.01
CA ALA A 19 9.66 -24.07 -18.20
C ALA A 19 9.39 -23.92 -16.68
N VAL A 20 8.26 -23.31 -16.28
CA VAL A 20 7.96 -23.04 -14.86
C VAL A 20 6.83 -23.88 -14.29
N GLY A 21 6.15 -24.67 -15.11
CA GLY A 21 4.95 -25.44 -14.76
C GLY A 21 3.67 -24.60 -14.83
N PHE A 22 2.54 -25.28 -14.65
CA PHE A 22 1.20 -24.67 -14.70
C PHE A 22 0.81 -24.01 -13.37
N PHE A 23 -0.44 -23.50 -13.31
CA PHE A 23 -1.01 -22.92 -12.09
C PHE A 23 -1.06 -23.96 -10.96
N ASP A 24 -0.74 -23.51 -9.75
CA ASP A 24 -0.79 -24.34 -8.56
C ASP A 24 -2.24 -24.51 -8.10
N THR A 25 -2.78 -25.71 -8.28
CA THR A 25 -4.16 -26.02 -7.95
C THR A 25 -4.45 -26.12 -6.44
N SER A 26 -3.42 -26.10 -5.60
CA SER A 26 -3.58 -26.02 -4.13
C SER A 26 -3.95 -24.62 -3.65
N LEU A 27 -3.65 -23.59 -4.47
CA LEU A 27 -3.99 -22.20 -4.17
C LEU A 27 -5.45 -21.92 -4.54
N ARG A 28 -6.19 -21.39 -3.58
CA ARG A 28 -7.59 -21.00 -3.76
C ARG A 28 -7.77 -19.51 -4.07
N ALA A 29 -6.69 -18.75 -4.12
CA ALA A 29 -6.57 -17.36 -4.54
C ALA A 29 -5.09 -17.06 -4.80
N LEU A 30 -4.80 -16.02 -5.58
CA LEU A 30 -3.45 -15.57 -5.90
C LEU A 30 -2.58 -16.64 -6.63
N GLU A 31 -3.22 -17.60 -7.29
CA GLU A 31 -2.57 -18.56 -8.18
C GLU A 31 -1.86 -17.85 -9.34
N ASP A 32 -2.40 -16.71 -9.75
CA ASP A 32 -1.82 -15.81 -10.73
C ASP A 32 -0.54 -15.16 -10.20
N LEU A 33 -0.54 -14.67 -8.97
CA LEU A 33 0.65 -14.10 -8.34
C LEU A 33 1.79 -15.11 -8.26
N ASP A 34 1.51 -16.35 -7.83
CA ASP A 34 2.49 -17.43 -7.82
C ASP A 34 3.08 -17.67 -9.22
N MET A 35 2.20 -17.78 -10.21
CA MET A 35 2.61 -17.98 -11.60
C MET A 35 3.51 -16.84 -12.10
N TRP A 36 3.12 -15.60 -11.86
CA TRP A 36 3.90 -14.45 -12.33
C TRP A 36 5.25 -14.34 -11.63
N LEU A 37 5.36 -14.68 -10.35
CA LEU A 37 6.63 -14.73 -9.64
C LEU A 37 7.57 -15.77 -10.28
N ARG A 38 7.07 -16.96 -10.59
CA ARG A 38 7.86 -18.02 -11.25
C ARG A 38 8.30 -17.62 -12.67
N ILE A 39 7.41 -17.01 -13.45
CA ILE A 39 7.74 -16.55 -14.81
C ILE A 39 8.76 -15.41 -14.77
N THR A 40 8.51 -14.38 -13.94
CA THR A 40 9.36 -13.18 -13.90
C THR A 40 10.73 -13.43 -13.29
N SER A 41 10.91 -14.52 -12.53
CA SER A 41 12.22 -14.95 -12.06
C SER A 41 13.12 -15.52 -13.17
N ARG A 42 12.55 -15.94 -14.29
CA ARG A 42 13.28 -16.60 -15.39
C ARG A 42 13.21 -15.84 -16.71
N PHE A 43 12.14 -15.09 -16.94
CA PHE A 43 11.87 -14.45 -18.21
C PHE A 43 11.67 -12.94 -18.07
N LYS A 44 12.11 -12.19 -19.08
CA LYS A 44 11.87 -10.75 -19.16
C LYS A 44 10.40 -10.47 -19.47
N VAL A 45 9.84 -9.48 -18.78
CA VAL A 45 8.49 -8.97 -19.03
C VAL A 45 8.60 -7.62 -19.74
N ILE A 46 7.79 -7.44 -20.76
CA ILE A 46 7.59 -6.16 -21.44
C ILE A 46 6.16 -5.68 -21.19
N HIS A 47 5.93 -4.39 -21.22
CA HIS A 47 4.60 -3.83 -21.02
C HIS A 47 4.24 -2.83 -22.14
N THR A 48 2.95 -2.60 -22.32
CA THR A 48 2.40 -1.54 -23.14
C THR A 48 1.66 -0.54 -22.26
N THR A 49 1.69 0.74 -22.64
CA THR A 49 0.92 1.80 -21.97
C THR A 49 -0.52 1.88 -22.45
N LYS A 50 -0.91 1.06 -23.45
CA LYS A 50 -2.28 1.00 -23.96
C LYS A 50 -3.20 0.30 -22.96
N ILE A 51 -4.39 0.85 -22.75
CA ILE A 51 -5.45 0.18 -21.97
C ILE A 51 -6.11 -0.86 -22.87
N LEU A 52 -5.86 -2.15 -22.58
CA LEU A 52 -6.30 -3.27 -23.42
C LEU A 52 -7.41 -4.09 -22.77
N THR A 53 -7.60 -3.99 -21.44
CA THR A 53 -8.56 -4.81 -20.69
C THR A 53 -9.36 -3.95 -19.71
N ARG A 54 -10.54 -4.46 -19.33
CA ARG A 54 -11.36 -3.89 -18.26
C ARG A 54 -11.62 -4.96 -17.21
N HIS A 55 -11.20 -4.72 -16.00
CA HIS A 55 -11.45 -5.60 -14.85
C HIS A 55 -12.79 -5.27 -14.20
N ARG A 56 -13.69 -6.28 -14.09
CA ARG A 56 -14.97 -6.12 -13.40
C ARG A 56 -14.80 -6.46 -11.92
N ILE A 57 -15.14 -5.53 -11.04
CA ILE A 57 -15.15 -5.76 -9.60
C ILE A 57 -16.58 -6.13 -9.19
N LEU A 58 -16.75 -7.33 -8.63
CA LEU A 58 -18.05 -7.82 -8.16
C LEU A 58 -17.98 -8.02 -6.63
N PRO A 59 -19.02 -7.56 -5.90
CA PRO A 59 -19.16 -7.90 -4.49
C PRO A 59 -19.24 -9.43 -4.31
N GLY A 60 -18.58 -9.96 -3.29
CA GLY A 60 -18.56 -11.40 -3.01
C GLY A 60 -17.65 -12.24 -3.92
N SER A 61 -16.84 -11.60 -4.80
CA SER A 61 -15.83 -12.33 -5.56
C SER A 61 -14.73 -12.88 -4.65
N MET A 62 -13.99 -13.89 -5.11
CA MET A 62 -12.88 -14.49 -4.34
C MET A 62 -11.83 -13.45 -3.89
N SER A 63 -11.65 -12.38 -4.65
CA SER A 63 -10.71 -11.30 -4.36
C SER A 63 -11.19 -10.34 -3.25
N THR A 64 -12.42 -10.46 -2.76
CA THR A 64 -12.99 -9.60 -1.71
C THR A 64 -13.00 -10.24 -0.32
N ASP A 65 -12.62 -11.51 -0.18
CA ASP A 65 -12.46 -12.18 1.11
C ASP A 65 -11.03 -11.96 1.65
N PRO A 66 -10.83 -11.11 2.67
CA PRO A 66 -9.50 -10.74 3.15
C PRO A 66 -8.77 -11.92 3.83
N THR A 67 -9.52 -12.84 4.46
CA THR A 67 -8.91 -14.00 5.14
C THR A 67 -8.34 -14.97 4.10
N ARG A 68 -9.11 -15.31 3.09
CA ARG A 68 -8.65 -16.14 1.97
C ARG A 68 -7.46 -15.49 1.26
N GLN A 69 -7.53 -14.19 0.97
CA GLN A 69 -6.45 -13.45 0.35
C GLN A 69 -5.18 -13.48 1.21
N PHE A 70 -5.29 -13.28 2.52
CA PHE A 70 -4.17 -13.31 3.44
C PHE A 70 -3.48 -14.67 3.51
N GLU A 71 -4.26 -15.74 3.72
CA GLU A 71 -3.73 -17.11 3.82
C GLU A 71 -2.99 -17.53 2.55
N ASN A 72 -3.62 -17.34 1.39
CA ASN A 72 -3.00 -17.70 0.12
C ASN A 72 -1.79 -16.80 -0.20
N ARG A 73 -1.83 -15.50 0.15
CA ARG A 73 -0.68 -14.60 -0.01
C ARG A 73 0.52 -15.07 0.79
N LEU A 74 0.33 -15.47 2.04
CA LEU A 74 1.41 -16.03 2.84
C LEU A 74 1.90 -17.36 2.28
N GLN A 75 1.01 -18.22 1.77
CA GLN A 75 1.40 -19.47 1.12
C GLN A 75 2.26 -19.20 -0.13
N VAL A 76 1.87 -18.26 -0.98
CA VAL A 76 2.65 -17.86 -2.16
C VAL A 76 4.01 -17.28 -1.77
N VAL A 77 4.05 -16.42 -0.75
CA VAL A 77 5.31 -15.82 -0.27
C VAL A 77 6.23 -16.91 0.31
N LYS A 78 5.71 -17.79 1.15
CA LYS A 78 6.50 -18.91 1.71
C LYS A 78 7.06 -19.84 0.63
N LYS A 79 6.26 -20.14 -0.38
CA LYS A 79 6.66 -21.00 -1.50
C LYS A 79 7.81 -20.40 -2.32
N ASN A 80 7.78 -19.10 -2.57
CA ASN A 80 8.73 -18.42 -3.48
C ASN A 80 9.95 -17.83 -2.77
N PHE A 81 9.85 -17.49 -1.47
CA PHE A 81 10.91 -16.80 -0.70
C PHE A 81 11.36 -17.56 0.54
N GLY A 82 10.80 -18.76 0.79
CA GLY A 82 11.07 -19.55 1.98
C GLY A 82 10.14 -19.24 3.15
N ALA A 83 10.21 -20.06 4.19
CA ALA A 83 9.39 -19.90 5.38
C ALA A 83 9.71 -18.58 6.10
N GLU A 84 8.69 -18.05 6.80
CA GLU A 84 8.90 -16.93 7.70
C GLU A 84 9.89 -17.33 8.80
N PRO A 85 10.93 -16.53 9.05
CA PRO A 85 11.87 -16.83 10.14
C PRO A 85 11.15 -16.89 11.49
N ALA A 86 11.67 -17.74 12.39
CA ALA A 86 11.27 -17.71 13.80
C ALA A 86 11.49 -16.30 14.38
N PRO A 87 10.81 -15.91 15.48
CA PRO A 87 10.91 -14.57 16.06
C PRO A 87 12.35 -14.09 16.33
N THR A 88 13.27 -15.03 16.59
CA THR A 88 14.71 -14.77 16.80
C THR A 88 15.55 -15.02 15.56
N GLY A 89 14.95 -15.45 14.46
CA GLY A 89 15.64 -15.79 13.21
C GLY A 89 15.99 -14.55 12.39
N GLU A 90 17.01 -14.69 11.54
CA GLU A 90 17.42 -13.64 10.64
C GLU A 90 16.58 -13.65 9.35
N TRP A 91 16.04 -12.50 9.00
CA TRP A 91 15.37 -12.27 7.73
C TRP A 91 16.41 -11.93 6.65
N ASN A 92 16.39 -12.61 5.51
CA ASN A 92 17.05 -12.07 4.33
C ASN A 92 16.23 -10.92 3.70
N GLU A 93 16.87 -10.14 2.81
CA GLU A 93 16.23 -8.94 2.26
C GLU A 93 14.99 -9.27 1.38
N ASP A 94 15.01 -10.37 0.65
CA ASP A 94 13.88 -10.78 -0.18
C ASP A 94 12.70 -11.24 0.68
N GLN A 95 12.96 -11.98 1.75
CA GLN A 95 11.93 -12.30 2.75
C GLN A 95 11.37 -11.03 3.38
N ARG A 96 12.21 -10.10 3.85
CA ARG A 96 11.76 -8.81 4.42
C ARG A 96 10.83 -8.08 3.47
N ARG A 97 11.18 -8.00 2.19
CA ARG A 97 10.36 -7.35 1.16
C ARG A 97 9.04 -8.07 0.93
N ALA A 98 9.10 -9.38 0.73
CA ALA A 98 7.93 -10.18 0.37
C ALA A 98 6.90 -10.23 1.52
N PHE A 99 7.35 -10.58 2.72
CA PHE A 99 6.47 -10.69 3.89
C PHE A 99 5.93 -9.33 4.34
N SER A 100 6.78 -8.29 4.43
CA SER A 100 6.30 -6.96 4.83
C SER A 100 5.27 -6.40 3.87
N ARG A 101 5.43 -6.66 2.56
CA ARG A 101 4.42 -6.26 1.58
C ARG A 101 3.15 -7.09 1.69
N ALA A 102 3.27 -8.40 1.91
CA ALA A 102 2.13 -9.28 2.14
C ALA A 102 1.28 -8.79 3.33
N TYR A 103 1.94 -8.49 4.43
CA TYR A 103 1.29 -7.99 5.63
C TYR A 103 0.65 -6.60 5.45
N LEU A 104 1.34 -5.66 4.79
CA LEU A 104 0.78 -4.33 4.53
C LEU A 104 -0.48 -4.40 3.66
N VAL A 105 -0.44 -5.16 2.57
CA VAL A 105 -1.61 -5.32 1.69
C VAL A 105 -2.77 -5.96 2.45
N SER A 106 -2.49 -6.97 3.28
CA SER A 106 -3.52 -7.63 4.08
C SER A 106 -4.08 -6.73 5.18
N ALA A 107 -3.25 -5.87 5.80
CA ALA A 107 -3.75 -4.87 6.74
C ALA A 107 -4.78 -3.93 6.09
N VAL A 108 -4.49 -3.47 4.87
CA VAL A 108 -5.42 -2.62 4.09
C VAL A 108 -6.71 -3.39 3.75
N GLU A 109 -6.62 -4.64 3.30
CA GLU A 109 -7.78 -5.47 2.96
C GLU A 109 -8.65 -5.75 4.19
N TYR A 110 -8.05 -5.98 5.36
CA TYR A 110 -8.81 -6.12 6.61
C TYR A 110 -9.46 -4.81 7.07
N LEU A 111 -8.83 -3.65 6.83
CA LEU A 111 -9.48 -2.35 7.07
C LEU A 111 -10.69 -2.15 6.15
N GLN A 112 -10.61 -2.54 4.87
CA GLN A 112 -11.76 -2.54 3.96
C GLN A 112 -12.91 -3.39 4.47
N ALA A 113 -12.59 -4.55 5.07
CA ALA A 113 -13.56 -5.45 5.69
C ALA A 113 -13.98 -5.02 7.12
N LYS A 114 -13.58 -3.83 7.59
CA LYS A 114 -13.85 -3.30 8.95
C LYS A 114 -13.33 -4.18 10.09
N ASN A 115 -12.31 -4.99 9.83
CA ASN A 115 -11.67 -5.85 10.83
C ASN A 115 -10.36 -5.23 11.33
N GLU A 116 -10.48 -4.26 12.26
CA GLU A 116 -9.33 -3.54 12.81
C GLU A 116 -8.38 -4.45 13.61
N ILE A 117 -8.88 -5.55 14.18
CA ILE A 117 -8.06 -6.49 14.97
C ILE A 117 -7.07 -7.17 14.03
N ARG A 118 -7.55 -7.80 12.97
CA ARG A 118 -6.69 -8.47 11.99
C ARG A 118 -5.80 -7.48 11.23
N ALA A 119 -6.31 -6.29 10.95
CA ALA A 119 -5.50 -5.21 10.36
C ALA A 119 -4.31 -4.84 11.25
N PHE A 120 -4.52 -4.75 12.58
CA PHE A 120 -3.45 -4.48 13.54
C PHE A 120 -2.42 -5.62 13.59
N GLU A 121 -2.85 -6.88 13.63
CA GLU A 121 -1.96 -8.04 13.62
C GLU A 121 -1.05 -8.02 12.36
N CYS A 122 -1.62 -7.73 11.21
CA CYS A 122 -0.86 -7.61 9.98
C CYS A 122 0.10 -6.40 10.01
N LEU A 123 -0.34 -5.25 10.53
CA LEU A 123 0.53 -4.07 10.67
C LEU A 123 1.71 -4.34 11.62
N ARG A 124 1.46 -5.05 12.71
CA ARG A 124 2.48 -5.49 13.66
C ARG A 124 3.52 -6.41 12.99
N SER A 125 3.04 -7.42 12.26
CA SER A 125 3.92 -8.33 11.52
C SER A 125 4.72 -7.62 10.42
N MET A 126 4.12 -6.65 9.73
CA MET A 126 4.82 -5.79 8.78
C MET A 126 5.95 -5.01 9.47
N ALA A 127 5.69 -4.43 10.64
CA ALA A 127 6.67 -3.66 11.39
C ALA A 127 7.83 -4.53 11.92
N ILE A 128 7.56 -5.80 12.29
CA ILE A 128 8.60 -6.77 12.66
C ILE A 128 9.47 -7.09 11.43
N ALA A 129 8.85 -7.42 10.31
CA ALA A 129 9.58 -7.82 9.11
C ALA A 129 10.42 -6.66 8.54
N ARG A 130 9.87 -5.43 8.54
CA ARG A 130 10.53 -4.27 7.93
C ARG A 130 10.08 -2.96 8.57
N PRO A 131 10.62 -2.59 9.74
CA PRO A 131 10.19 -1.39 10.47
C PRO A 131 10.39 -0.09 9.68
N ALA A 132 11.36 -0.04 8.75
CA ALA A 132 11.58 1.11 7.88
C ALA A 132 10.37 1.52 7.03
N LEU A 133 9.37 0.64 6.83
CA LEU A 133 8.11 1.00 6.18
C LEU A 133 7.27 1.99 6.99
N LEU A 134 7.47 2.07 8.31
CA LEU A 134 6.84 3.08 9.16
C LEU A 134 7.36 4.51 8.90
N ALA A 135 8.50 4.64 8.24
CA ALA A 135 9.05 5.93 7.83
C ALA A 135 8.70 6.29 6.36
N ARG A 136 7.69 5.65 5.77
CA ARG A 136 7.26 5.88 4.39
C ARG A 136 5.84 6.42 4.32
N VAL A 137 5.65 7.50 3.58
CA VAL A 137 4.32 8.10 3.37
C VAL A 137 3.35 7.17 2.65
N GLU A 138 3.86 6.33 1.73
CA GLU A 138 3.07 5.37 0.98
C GLU A 138 2.36 4.36 1.90
N THR A 139 3.01 3.94 2.98
CA THR A 139 2.41 3.02 3.95
C THR A 139 1.12 3.60 4.54
N PHE A 140 1.17 4.85 4.97
CA PHE A 140 0.02 5.51 5.59
C PHE A 140 -1.01 5.97 4.57
N TYR A 141 -0.57 6.30 3.37
CA TYR A 141 -1.49 6.57 2.26
C TYR A 141 -2.35 5.35 1.95
N GLU A 142 -1.73 4.16 1.87
CA GLU A 142 -2.43 2.90 1.67
C GLU A 142 -3.42 2.59 2.81
N LEU A 143 -3.00 2.73 4.05
CA LEU A 143 -3.85 2.49 5.23
C LEU A 143 -5.02 3.48 5.30
N ALA A 144 -4.78 4.75 5.02
CA ALA A 144 -5.82 5.78 5.05
C ALA A 144 -6.77 5.73 3.84
N CYS A 145 -6.42 5.02 2.77
CA CYS A 145 -7.30 4.68 1.66
C CYS A 145 -8.01 3.34 1.83
N GLY A 146 -7.92 2.70 3.00
CA GLY A 146 -8.38 1.34 3.23
C GLY A 146 -9.87 1.10 3.03
N ASP A 147 -10.72 2.13 3.01
CA ASP A 147 -12.14 2.01 2.70
C ASP A 147 -12.47 2.10 1.20
N GLN A 148 -11.48 2.39 0.36
CA GLN A 148 -11.67 2.38 -1.09
C GLN A 148 -11.61 0.96 -1.66
N PRO A 149 -12.53 0.59 -2.57
CA PRO A 149 -12.43 -0.66 -3.29
C PRO A 149 -11.10 -0.77 -4.05
N LYS A 150 -10.55 -1.98 -4.10
CA LYS A 150 -9.35 -2.28 -4.87
C LYS A 150 -9.50 -1.80 -6.31
N GLY A 151 -8.58 -0.99 -6.80
CA GLY A 151 -8.59 -0.44 -8.16
C GLY A 151 -9.21 0.96 -8.31
N TYR A 152 -9.87 1.50 -7.29
CA TYR A 152 -10.49 2.84 -7.33
C TYR A 152 -9.65 3.94 -6.67
N ARG A 153 -8.35 3.80 -6.69
CA ARG A 153 -7.47 4.82 -6.11
C ARG A 153 -7.50 6.09 -6.94
N GLY A 154 -7.91 7.18 -6.29
CA GLY A 154 -8.08 8.49 -6.94
C GLY A 154 -9.51 9.02 -6.87
N GLU A 155 -10.49 8.23 -6.47
CA GLU A 155 -11.82 8.72 -6.12
C GLU A 155 -11.84 9.27 -4.69
N PHE A 156 -11.15 10.37 -4.49
CA PHE A 156 -10.97 10.98 -3.18
C PHE A 156 -12.29 11.31 -2.47
N ALA A 157 -13.35 11.60 -3.22
CA ALA A 157 -14.66 11.94 -2.67
C ALA A 157 -15.30 10.77 -1.88
N SER A 158 -14.96 9.54 -2.20
CA SER A 158 -15.51 8.34 -1.53
C SER A 158 -14.78 7.98 -0.22
N ILE A 159 -13.65 8.63 0.07
CA ILE A 159 -12.85 8.33 1.28
C ILE A 159 -13.46 9.02 2.50
N ASN A 160 -13.79 8.27 3.53
CA ASN A 160 -14.08 8.84 4.86
C ASN A 160 -12.76 9.14 5.59
N LEU A 161 -12.11 10.24 5.18
CA LEU A 161 -10.78 10.60 5.67
C LEU A 161 -10.75 10.79 7.18
N GLU A 162 -11.80 11.36 7.79
CA GLU A 162 -11.86 11.57 9.23
C GLU A 162 -11.83 10.23 9.98
N GLN A 163 -12.66 9.28 9.58
CA GLN A 163 -12.70 7.96 10.18
C GLN A 163 -11.37 7.21 9.95
N ASN A 164 -10.84 7.25 8.73
CA ASN A 164 -9.62 6.53 8.38
C ASN A 164 -8.39 7.10 9.09
N THR A 165 -8.33 8.42 9.29
CA THR A 165 -7.32 9.07 10.13
C THR A 165 -7.37 8.57 11.57
N ARG A 166 -8.56 8.54 12.18
CA ARG A 166 -8.75 8.05 13.56
C ARG A 166 -8.31 6.58 13.70
N VAL A 167 -8.71 5.73 12.74
CA VAL A 167 -8.32 4.32 12.74
C VAL A 167 -6.82 4.17 12.61
N THR A 168 -6.21 4.84 11.65
CA THR A 168 -4.76 4.77 11.42
C THR A 168 -3.95 5.23 12.64
N LEU A 169 -4.35 6.34 13.27
CA LEU A 169 -3.69 6.83 14.47
C LEU A 169 -3.84 5.86 15.65
N ARG A 170 -5.02 5.29 15.86
CA ARG A 170 -5.25 4.26 16.89
C ARG A 170 -4.40 3.01 16.67
N LEU A 171 -4.22 2.57 15.42
CA LEU A 171 -3.33 1.45 15.10
C LEU A 171 -1.87 1.80 15.42
N LEU A 172 -1.42 3.02 15.13
CA LEU A 172 -0.08 3.49 15.49
C LEU A 172 0.11 3.59 17.00
N GLU A 173 -0.86 4.11 17.73
CA GLU A 173 -0.81 4.17 19.20
C GLU A 173 -0.64 2.78 19.80
N LYS A 174 -1.42 1.79 19.36
CA LYS A 174 -1.29 0.40 19.79
C LYS A 174 0.07 -0.18 19.43
N LEU A 175 0.56 0.09 18.20
CA LEU A 175 1.85 -0.41 17.73
C LEU A 175 3.01 0.11 18.58
N PHE A 176 3.01 1.41 18.91
CA PHE A 176 4.07 2.03 19.70
C PHE A 176 3.89 1.84 21.21
N ALA A 177 2.76 1.33 21.67
CA ALA A 177 2.57 0.84 23.04
C ALA A 177 3.17 -0.55 23.26
N ASP A 178 3.43 -1.30 22.19
CA ASP A 178 4.11 -2.59 22.24
C ASP A 178 5.63 -2.39 22.37
N HIS A 179 6.12 -2.31 23.60
CA HIS A 179 7.54 -2.06 23.88
C HIS A 179 8.46 -3.21 23.45
N GLU A 180 7.94 -4.42 23.24
CA GLU A 180 8.72 -5.56 22.79
C GLU A 180 9.25 -5.35 21.36
N LEU A 181 8.54 -4.56 20.54
CA LEU A 181 8.91 -4.30 19.16
C LEU A 181 10.10 -3.34 18.99
N ARG A 182 10.51 -2.63 20.06
CA ARG A 182 11.64 -1.67 20.04
C ARG A 182 11.60 -0.67 18.89
N LEU A 183 10.41 -0.14 18.56
CA LEU A 183 10.16 0.74 17.41
C LEU A 183 10.31 2.23 17.73
N THR A 184 10.92 2.60 18.85
CA THR A 184 10.97 3.99 19.35
C THR A 184 11.54 4.99 18.33
N GLU A 185 12.58 4.60 17.59
CA GLU A 185 13.18 5.44 16.55
C GLU A 185 12.24 5.75 15.39
N PHE A 186 11.30 4.83 15.08
CA PHE A 186 10.34 5.00 14.01
C PHE A 186 9.09 5.79 14.43
N LYS A 187 8.89 6.08 15.72
CA LYS A 187 7.67 6.71 16.21
C LYS A 187 7.43 8.08 15.57
N ARG A 188 8.41 9.00 15.69
CA ARG A 188 8.27 10.34 15.10
C ARG A 188 8.16 10.31 13.57
N PRO A 189 9.01 9.57 12.83
CA PRO A 189 8.83 9.39 11.38
C PRO A 189 7.47 8.82 10.98
N ALA A 190 6.93 7.85 11.73
CA ALA A 190 5.63 7.25 11.43
C ALA A 190 4.49 8.28 11.53
N TYR A 191 4.43 9.03 12.64
CA TYR A 191 3.42 10.09 12.78
C TYR A 191 3.59 11.20 11.74
N ALA A 192 4.82 11.60 11.43
CA ALA A 192 5.08 12.60 10.39
C ALA A 192 4.57 12.14 9.02
N ASN A 193 4.86 10.89 8.63
CA ASN A 193 4.42 10.35 7.34
C ASN A 193 2.93 10.03 7.31
N ALA A 194 2.31 9.66 8.44
CA ALA A 194 0.86 9.53 8.54
C ALA A 194 0.16 10.89 8.31
N GLU A 195 0.62 11.93 9.00
CA GLU A 195 0.11 13.29 8.80
C GLU A 195 0.34 13.78 7.36
N TYR A 196 1.49 13.47 6.76
CA TYR A 196 1.75 13.81 5.37
C TYR A 196 0.76 13.11 4.43
N ALA A 197 0.51 11.81 4.63
CA ALA A 197 -0.47 11.05 3.83
C ALA A 197 -1.88 11.61 3.97
N PHE A 198 -2.33 11.95 5.19
CA PHE A 198 -3.63 12.57 5.43
C PHE A 198 -3.75 13.92 4.73
N GLY A 199 -2.67 14.72 4.74
CA GLY A 199 -2.59 15.98 4.01
C GLY A 199 -2.77 15.79 2.50
N LEU A 200 -2.14 14.78 1.91
CA LEU A 200 -2.28 14.45 0.48
C LEU A 200 -3.72 14.04 0.13
N LEU A 201 -4.35 13.22 0.97
CA LEU A 201 -5.73 12.77 0.77
C LEU A 201 -6.73 13.92 0.94
N ALA A 202 -6.57 14.75 1.98
CA ALA A 202 -7.39 15.94 2.18
C ALA A 202 -7.29 16.92 0.99
N TYR A 203 -6.07 17.09 0.45
CA TYR A 203 -5.84 17.90 -0.73
C TYR A 203 -6.54 17.30 -1.96
N GLY A 204 -6.48 15.98 -2.13
CA GLY A 204 -7.20 15.26 -3.19
C GLY A 204 -8.72 15.45 -3.12
N GLN A 205 -9.28 15.55 -1.92
CA GLN A 205 -10.70 15.88 -1.68
C GLN A 205 -11.06 17.36 -1.91
N GLY A 206 -10.08 18.20 -2.22
CA GLY A 206 -10.28 19.66 -2.32
C GLY A 206 -10.31 20.39 -0.97
N ASN A 207 -10.15 19.68 0.15
CA ASN A 207 -10.14 20.28 1.48
C ASN A 207 -8.74 20.82 1.82
N THR A 208 -8.43 21.98 1.24
CA THR A 208 -7.11 22.62 1.40
C THR A 208 -6.83 23.07 2.84
N ARG A 209 -7.86 23.37 3.64
CA ARG A 209 -7.70 23.74 5.06
C ARG A 209 -7.24 22.54 5.89
N ALA A 210 -7.90 21.41 5.71
CA ALA A 210 -7.49 20.16 6.37
C ALA A 210 -6.10 19.72 5.89
N ALA A 211 -5.83 19.80 4.59
CA ALA A 211 -4.52 19.48 4.03
C ALA A 211 -3.39 20.28 4.69
N ARG A 212 -3.54 21.61 4.83
CA ARG A 212 -2.55 22.46 5.51
C ARG A 212 -2.35 22.05 6.97
N ARG A 213 -3.45 21.79 7.70
CA ARG A 213 -3.35 21.34 9.10
C ARG A 213 -2.50 20.07 9.22
N HIS A 214 -2.75 19.10 8.37
CA HIS A 214 -1.99 17.85 8.37
C HIS A 214 -0.54 18.04 7.91
N PHE A 215 -0.26 18.84 6.89
CA PHE A 215 1.14 19.14 6.51
C PHE A 215 1.91 19.86 7.62
N LEU A 216 1.29 20.80 8.32
CA LEU A 216 1.91 21.44 9.49
C LEU A 216 2.10 20.46 10.65
N GLY A 217 1.14 19.56 10.86
CA GLY A 217 1.28 18.43 11.79
C GLY A 217 2.48 17.54 11.45
N ALA A 218 2.68 17.19 10.18
CA ALA A 218 3.84 16.43 9.75
C ALA A 218 5.16 17.13 10.09
N LEU A 219 5.27 18.45 9.89
CA LEU A 219 6.45 19.25 10.25
C LEU A 219 6.72 19.28 11.76
N SER A 220 5.68 19.24 12.60
CA SER A 220 5.87 19.21 14.06
C SER A 220 6.52 17.92 14.54
N PHE A 221 6.26 16.79 13.86
CA PHE A 221 6.92 15.52 14.13
C PHE A 221 8.30 15.42 13.48
N GLN A 222 8.46 15.92 12.24
CA GLN A 222 9.69 15.82 11.46
C GLN A 222 9.97 17.11 10.69
N PRO A 223 10.64 18.11 11.30
CA PRO A 223 10.95 19.41 10.65
C PRO A 223 11.76 19.29 9.36
N SER A 224 12.60 18.25 9.24
CA SER A 224 13.41 18.01 8.03
C SER A 224 12.59 17.75 6.76
N LEU A 225 11.28 17.50 6.86
CA LEU A 225 10.39 17.43 5.70
C LEU A 225 10.38 18.71 4.87
N ILE A 226 10.76 19.86 5.44
CA ILE A 226 10.91 21.11 4.69
C ILE A 226 12.00 21.03 3.59
N LEU A 227 12.91 20.07 3.69
CA LEU A 227 13.93 19.81 2.66
C LEU A 227 13.42 18.87 1.55
N ASN A 228 12.27 18.24 1.75
CA ASN A 228 11.69 17.36 0.77
C ASN A 228 10.88 18.15 -0.26
N ARG A 229 11.37 18.23 -1.50
CA ARG A 229 10.73 18.99 -2.60
C ARG A 229 9.28 18.61 -2.84
N SER A 230 8.95 17.31 -2.76
CA SER A 230 7.57 16.82 -2.99
C SER A 230 6.64 17.27 -1.86
N PHE A 231 7.10 17.22 -0.63
CA PHE A 231 6.37 17.70 0.54
C PHE A 231 6.11 19.21 0.44
N VAL A 232 7.17 19.99 0.23
CA VAL A 232 7.07 21.47 0.11
C VAL A 232 6.15 21.86 -1.04
N GLY A 233 6.28 21.20 -2.20
CA GLY A 233 5.38 21.42 -3.33
C GLY A 233 3.92 21.12 -2.99
N SER A 234 3.64 20.10 -2.16
CA SER A 234 2.28 19.77 -1.73
C SER A 234 1.74 20.79 -0.70
N LEU A 235 2.57 21.19 0.24
CA LEU A 235 2.26 22.23 1.22
C LEU A 235 1.93 23.57 0.52
N LEU A 236 2.80 24.04 -0.37
CA LEU A 236 2.57 25.30 -1.13
C LEU A 236 1.29 25.25 -1.97
N ARG A 237 1.05 24.14 -2.68
CA ARG A 237 -0.19 23.96 -3.45
C ARG A 237 -1.44 24.02 -2.59
N SER A 238 -1.37 23.61 -1.32
CA SER A 238 -2.50 23.71 -0.39
C SER A 238 -2.89 25.16 -0.05
N PHE A 239 -1.96 26.11 -0.19
CA PHE A 239 -2.25 27.55 -0.02
C PHE A 239 -2.85 28.19 -1.29
N LEU A 240 -2.45 27.70 -2.47
CA LEU A 240 -2.88 28.29 -3.75
C LEU A 240 -4.33 27.95 -4.12
N GLY A 241 -4.93 26.95 -3.49
CA GLY A 241 -6.28 26.49 -3.80
C GLY A 241 -6.42 25.77 -5.15
N ALA A 242 -7.49 25.01 -5.32
CA ALA A 242 -7.75 24.26 -6.56
C ALA A 242 -7.98 25.16 -7.79
N THR A 243 -8.49 26.36 -7.57
CA THR A 243 -8.83 27.34 -8.61
C THR A 243 -7.62 27.89 -9.38
N LEU A 244 -6.46 27.99 -8.74
CA LEU A 244 -5.24 28.51 -9.38
C LEU A 244 -4.40 27.40 -10.03
N ILE A 245 -4.60 26.14 -9.66
CA ILE A 245 -3.80 25.02 -10.14
C ILE A 245 -4.28 24.48 -11.48
N GLN A 246 -5.59 24.52 -11.76
CA GLN A 246 -6.14 24.07 -13.04
C GLN A 246 -5.63 24.89 -14.24
N PRO A 247 -5.58 26.21 -14.20
CA PRO A 247 -4.98 27.01 -15.26
C PRO A 247 -3.49 26.76 -15.45
N LEU A 248 -2.73 26.63 -14.34
CA LEU A 248 -1.29 26.35 -14.38
C LEU A 248 -0.98 24.96 -14.98
N ARG A 249 -1.80 23.93 -14.68
CA ARG A 249 -1.66 22.60 -15.31
C ARG A 249 -1.94 22.65 -16.81
N ARG A 250 -2.95 23.41 -17.24
CA ARG A 250 -3.26 23.62 -18.67
C ARG A 250 -2.13 24.38 -19.39
N ALA A 251 -1.60 25.44 -18.76
CA ALA A 251 -0.51 26.24 -19.30
C ALA A 251 0.83 25.46 -19.43
N MET A 252 1.08 24.47 -18.53
CA MET A 252 2.27 23.65 -18.54
C MET A 252 2.15 22.37 -19.40
N GLY A 253 1.12 22.24 -20.25
CA GLY A 253 0.97 21.13 -21.19
C GLY A 253 0.75 19.74 -20.56
N ARG A 254 0.40 19.67 -19.30
CA ARG A 254 0.04 18.41 -18.61
C ARG A 254 -1.48 18.21 -18.67
N SER A 255 -2.00 18.04 -19.89
CA SER A 255 -3.34 17.48 -20.05
C SER A 255 -3.21 15.95 -19.99
N LYS A 256 -4.08 15.34 -19.21
CA LYS A 256 -4.37 13.91 -18.94
C LYS A 256 -3.52 12.85 -19.62
#